data_25afdea1cae02c1af58013dbfb005568
#
_entry.id   25afdea1cae02c1af58013dbfb005568
#
_cell.length_a   1.000
_cell.length_b   1.000
_cell.length_c   1.000
_cell.angle_alpha   90.00
_cell.angle_beta   90.00
_cell.angle_gamma   90.00
#
_symmetry.space_group_name_H-M   'P 1'
#
loop_
_entity.id
_entity.type
_entity.pdbx_description
1 polymer ?
#
loop_
_entity_poly.entity_id
_entity_poly.type
_entity_poly.pdbx_seq_one_letter_code
_entity_poly.pdbx_strand_id
1 'polypeptide(L)'
;TYDIDRPATTLSQLETRHKLRITRPASDTVLEHFTFNRKVDAGKVWANHNDAVGERRFTAEQAQEFALQATRSYVDVHCNVFSDSEFSDMIETLGAAGHISLRVDRMVPTRAPFNEFHVALRKP
;
A
#
# COMPACT_ATOMS: atom_id res chain seq x y z
N THR A 1 -4.06 -6.54 -6.89
CA THR A 1 -2.69 -7.01 -6.58
C THR A 1 -2.54 -7.12 -5.09
N TYR A 2 -2.08 -8.27 -4.61
CA TYR A 2 -1.77 -8.45 -3.19
C TYR A 2 -0.34 -8.02 -2.92
N ASP A 3 -0.15 -7.04 -2.05
CA ASP A 3 1.17 -6.58 -1.58
C ASP A 3 1.63 -7.41 -0.36
N ILE A 4 1.63 -8.73 -0.49
CA ILE A 4 1.81 -9.68 0.62
C ILE A 4 3.16 -9.52 1.32
N ASP A 5 4.22 -9.25 0.58
CA ASP A 5 5.58 -9.14 1.12
C ASP A 5 5.94 -7.69 1.50
N ARG A 6 5.11 -6.72 1.16
CA ARG A 6 5.42 -5.32 1.46
C ARG A 6 4.99 -4.97 2.89
N PRO A 7 5.84 -4.28 3.64
CA PRO A 7 5.47 -3.78 4.95
C PRO A 7 4.35 -2.74 4.85
N ALA A 8 3.53 -2.66 5.88
CA ALA A 8 2.52 -1.62 5.98
C ALA A 8 3.15 -0.22 5.99
N THR A 9 2.47 0.73 5.36
CA THR A 9 2.92 2.12 5.35
C THR A 9 2.78 2.74 6.74
N THR A 10 3.87 3.29 7.25
CA THR A 10 3.91 3.92 8.58
C THR A 10 3.47 5.38 8.54
N LEU A 11 3.01 5.89 9.68
CA LEU A 11 2.71 7.31 9.87
C LEU A 11 3.92 8.20 9.53
N SER A 12 5.12 7.83 9.99
CA SER A 12 6.36 8.56 9.72
C SER A 12 6.67 8.68 8.22
N GLN A 13 6.39 7.62 7.44
CA GLN A 13 6.54 7.68 5.98
C GLN A 13 5.56 8.67 5.35
N LEU A 14 4.30 8.68 5.78
CA LEU A 14 3.29 9.63 5.28
C LEU A 14 3.65 11.07 5.63
N GLU A 15 4.04 11.33 6.88
CA GLU A 15 4.49 12.66 7.31
C GLU A 15 5.70 13.15 6.52
N THR A 16 6.68 12.28 6.28
CA THR A 16 7.86 12.59 5.49
C THR A 16 7.48 12.94 4.05
N ARG A 17 6.64 12.13 3.41
CA ARG A 17 6.15 12.39 2.05
C ARG A 17 5.37 13.70 1.98
N HIS A 18 4.54 13.99 2.98
CA HIS A 18 3.81 15.25 3.08
C HIS A 18 4.75 16.46 3.23
N LYS A 19 5.71 16.40 4.14
CA LYS A 19 6.72 17.45 4.33
C LYS A 19 7.54 17.74 3.08
N LEU A 20 7.91 16.68 2.36
CA LEU A 20 8.65 16.77 1.09
C LEU A 20 7.76 17.10 -0.11
N ARG A 21 6.45 17.25 0.09
CA ARG A 21 5.46 17.52 -0.97
C ARG A 21 5.55 16.54 -2.14
N ILE A 22 5.68 15.25 -1.83
CA ILE A 22 5.76 14.19 -2.83
C ILE A 22 4.40 14.10 -3.55
N THR A 23 4.39 14.35 -4.85
CA THR A 23 3.18 14.36 -5.70
C THR A 23 3.13 13.21 -6.71
N ARG A 24 4.18 12.40 -6.76
CA ARG A 24 4.29 11.21 -7.62
C ARG A 24 5.08 10.12 -6.90
N PRO A 25 4.96 8.83 -7.30
CA PRO A 25 5.76 7.77 -6.71
C PRO A 25 7.25 8.09 -6.77
N ALA A 26 7.91 8.05 -5.61
CA ALA A 26 9.35 8.24 -5.53
C ALA A 26 10.08 6.96 -5.95
N SER A 27 11.34 7.09 -6.36
CA SER A 27 12.15 5.98 -6.89
C SER A 27 12.27 4.80 -5.92
N ASP A 28 12.41 5.07 -4.61
CA ASP A 28 12.43 4.06 -3.55
C ASP A 28 11.10 3.30 -3.43
N THR A 29 9.98 4.01 -3.51
CA THR A 29 8.64 3.42 -3.50
C THR A 29 8.41 2.51 -4.73
N VAL A 30 8.89 2.95 -5.90
CA VAL A 30 8.83 2.16 -7.13
C VAL A 30 9.72 0.93 -7.03
N LEU A 31 10.94 1.08 -6.52
CA LEU A 31 11.85 -0.05 -6.29
C LEU A 31 11.21 -1.08 -5.36
N GLU A 32 10.66 -0.64 -4.23
CA GLU A 32 9.99 -1.51 -3.26
C GLU A 32 8.83 -2.27 -3.91
N HIS A 33 7.94 -1.56 -4.63
CA HIS A 33 6.79 -2.17 -5.29
C HIS A 33 7.19 -3.29 -6.24
N PHE A 34 8.16 -3.07 -7.13
CA PHE A 34 8.58 -4.08 -8.10
C PHE A 34 9.42 -5.19 -7.47
N THR A 35 10.22 -4.88 -6.44
CA THR A 35 11.01 -5.87 -5.72
C THR A 35 10.13 -6.89 -5.00
N PHE A 36 9.03 -6.46 -4.39
CA PHE A 36 8.15 -7.33 -3.60
C PHE A 36 6.94 -7.86 -4.38
N ASN A 37 6.77 -7.47 -5.64
CA ASN A 37 5.64 -7.94 -6.44
C ASN A 37 5.75 -9.44 -6.76
N ARG A 38 4.72 -10.19 -6.38
CA ARG A 38 4.64 -11.64 -6.59
C ARG A 38 3.47 -12.03 -7.47
N LYS A 39 3.56 -13.21 -8.07
CA LYS A 39 2.40 -13.89 -8.64
C LYS A 39 1.57 -14.44 -7.48
N VAL A 40 0.31 -14.04 -7.40
CA VAL A 40 -0.59 -14.43 -6.31
C VAL A 40 -1.88 -14.98 -6.90
N ASP A 41 -2.29 -16.13 -6.42
CA ASP A 41 -3.61 -16.70 -6.68
C ASP A 41 -4.54 -16.34 -5.53
N ALA A 42 -5.45 -15.39 -5.79
CA ALA A 42 -6.37 -14.88 -4.78
C ALA A 42 -7.27 -15.97 -4.16
N GLY A 43 -7.77 -16.90 -4.98
CA GLY A 43 -8.60 -17.99 -4.50
C GLY A 43 -7.86 -18.90 -3.53
N LYS A 44 -6.61 -19.21 -3.85
CA LYS A 44 -5.75 -20.03 -2.99
C LYS A 44 -5.35 -19.31 -1.70
N VAL A 45 -5.12 -17.98 -1.74
CA VAL A 45 -4.85 -17.20 -0.52
C VAL A 45 -5.99 -17.34 0.48
N TRP A 46 -7.22 -17.14 0.02
CA TRP A 46 -8.40 -17.25 0.87
C TRP A 46 -8.68 -18.69 1.36
N ALA A 47 -8.25 -19.68 0.61
CA ALA A 47 -8.33 -21.08 0.99
C ALA A 47 -7.15 -21.56 1.86
N ASN A 48 -6.23 -20.67 2.24
CA ASN A 48 -5.00 -20.98 3.00
C ASN A 48 -4.11 -22.04 2.34
N HIS A 49 -4.04 -22.07 1.01
CA HIS A 49 -3.16 -22.98 0.30
C HIS A 49 -1.70 -22.50 0.37
N ASN A 50 -0.78 -23.41 0.66
CA ASN A 50 0.65 -23.08 0.80
C ASN A 50 1.31 -22.58 -0.50
N ASP A 51 0.73 -22.90 -1.67
CA ASP A 51 1.19 -22.49 -2.99
C ASP A 51 0.45 -21.25 -3.54
N ALA A 52 -0.27 -20.52 -2.69
CA ALA A 52 -1.03 -19.33 -3.07
C ALA A 52 -0.12 -18.17 -3.52
N VAL A 53 1.09 -18.10 -2.97
CA VAL A 53 2.09 -17.06 -3.27
C VAL A 53 3.22 -17.69 -4.05
N GLY A 54 3.33 -17.31 -5.32
CA GLY A 54 4.35 -17.81 -6.23
C GLY A 54 5.63 -16.96 -6.23
N GLU A 55 6.40 -17.12 -7.29
CA GLU A 55 7.65 -16.42 -7.52
C GLU A 55 7.46 -14.90 -7.71
N ARG A 56 8.53 -14.14 -7.59
CA ARG A 56 8.56 -12.71 -7.92
C ARG A 56 8.26 -12.51 -9.39
N ARG A 57 7.54 -11.45 -9.71
CA ARG A 57 7.18 -11.12 -11.10
C ARG A 57 8.32 -10.48 -11.87
N PHE A 58 9.24 -9.81 -11.17
CA PHE A 58 10.31 -9.02 -11.75
C PHE A 58 11.65 -9.42 -11.13
N THR A 59 12.73 -9.31 -11.93
CA THR A 59 14.09 -9.47 -11.43
C THR A 59 14.54 -8.22 -10.69
N ALA A 60 15.65 -8.31 -9.96
CA ALA A 60 16.22 -7.15 -9.27
C ALA A 60 16.63 -6.03 -10.26
N GLU A 61 17.16 -6.41 -11.41
CA GLU A 61 17.56 -5.50 -12.49
C GLU A 61 16.34 -4.76 -13.05
N GLN A 62 15.25 -5.47 -13.32
CA GLN A 62 14.00 -4.86 -13.79
C GLN A 62 13.41 -3.88 -12.76
N ALA A 63 13.42 -4.24 -11.48
CA ALA A 63 12.96 -3.35 -10.41
C ALA A 63 13.80 -2.06 -10.33
N GLN A 64 15.14 -2.17 -10.47
CA GLN A 64 16.04 -1.02 -10.52
C GLN A 64 15.80 -0.15 -11.76
N GLU A 65 15.53 -0.74 -12.92
CA GLU A 65 15.21 -0.02 -14.15
C GLU A 65 13.93 0.82 -14.01
N PHE A 66 12.85 0.25 -13.45
CA PHE A 66 11.64 0.99 -13.13
C PHE A 66 11.87 2.11 -12.12
N ALA A 67 12.68 1.87 -11.09
CA ALA A 67 13.04 2.88 -10.11
C ALA A 67 13.82 4.05 -10.75
N LEU A 68 14.74 3.75 -11.67
CA LEU A 68 15.46 4.77 -12.44
C LEU A 68 14.51 5.56 -13.36
N GLN A 69 13.57 4.86 -14.02
CA GLN A 69 12.55 5.52 -14.83
C GLN A 69 11.72 6.50 -14.00
N ALA A 70 11.37 6.17 -12.76
CA ALA A 70 10.60 7.03 -11.86
C ALA A 70 11.29 8.39 -11.54
N THR A 71 12.59 8.48 -11.69
CA THR A 71 13.30 9.77 -11.53
C THR A 71 12.99 10.77 -12.67
N ARG A 72 12.55 10.26 -13.83
CA ARG A 72 12.34 11.04 -15.06
C ARG A 72 10.88 11.15 -15.47
N SER A 73 10.08 10.13 -15.17
CA SER A 73 8.68 10.03 -15.58
C SER A 73 7.81 9.42 -14.47
N TYR A 74 6.49 9.56 -14.60
CA TYR A 74 5.55 8.87 -13.73
C TYR A 74 5.60 7.36 -13.98
N VAL A 75 5.69 6.59 -12.91
CA VAL A 75 5.55 5.13 -12.92
C VAL A 75 4.41 4.77 -11.98
N ASP A 76 3.41 4.08 -12.50
CA ASP A 76 2.23 3.70 -11.73
C ASP A 76 2.51 2.52 -10.80
N VAL A 77 2.37 2.74 -9.49
CA VAL A 77 2.59 1.74 -8.45
C VAL A 77 1.67 1.99 -7.25
N HIS A 78 1.45 0.96 -6.45
CA HIS A 78 0.84 1.12 -5.14
C HIS A 78 1.81 1.86 -4.20
N CYS A 79 1.52 3.12 -3.90
CA CYS A 79 2.38 3.93 -3.04
C CYS A 79 2.26 3.58 -1.56
N ASN A 80 1.11 3.08 -1.15
CA ASN A 80 0.81 2.75 0.24
C ASN A 80 0.21 1.36 0.35
N VAL A 81 0.50 0.70 1.47
CA VAL A 81 -0.03 -0.62 1.83
C VAL A 81 -0.63 -0.53 3.22
N PHE A 82 -1.88 -0.92 3.36
CA PHE A 82 -2.60 -0.96 4.63
C PHE A 82 -3.49 -2.19 4.70
N SER A 83 -3.61 -2.76 5.87
CA SER A 83 -4.80 -3.51 6.26
C SER A 83 -5.92 -2.54 6.64
N ASP A 84 -7.13 -3.06 6.81
CA ASP A 84 -8.28 -2.28 7.27
C ASP A 84 -8.05 -1.65 8.67
N SER A 85 -7.50 -2.43 9.62
CA SER A 85 -7.17 -1.94 10.96
C SER A 85 -6.08 -0.87 10.92
N GLU A 86 -4.97 -1.10 10.20
CA GLU A 86 -3.87 -0.13 10.09
C GLU A 86 -4.33 1.19 9.46
N PHE A 87 -5.21 1.12 8.46
CA PHE A 87 -5.79 2.33 7.87
C PHE A 87 -6.67 3.10 8.87
N SER A 88 -7.51 2.38 9.63
CA SER A 88 -8.35 2.99 10.68
C SER A 88 -7.51 3.70 11.74
N ASP A 89 -6.53 2.99 12.30
CA ASP A 89 -5.62 3.52 13.32
C ASP A 89 -4.84 4.75 12.82
N MET A 90 -4.45 4.73 11.55
CA MET A 90 -3.78 5.85 10.89
C MET A 90 -4.67 7.08 10.84
N ILE A 91 -5.92 6.95 10.40
CA ILE A 91 -6.88 8.06 10.34
C ILE A 91 -7.16 8.62 11.73
N GLU A 92 -7.35 7.76 12.73
CA GLU A 92 -7.59 8.19 14.10
C GLU A 92 -6.39 8.93 14.69
N THR A 93 -5.18 8.42 14.47
CA THR A 93 -3.94 9.06 14.93
C THR A 93 -3.73 10.43 14.30
N LEU A 94 -3.91 10.54 12.97
CA LEU A 94 -3.81 11.82 12.26
C LEU A 94 -4.89 12.82 12.71
N GLY A 95 -6.09 12.35 12.97
CA GLY A 95 -7.20 13.17 13.49
C GLY A 95 -6.91 13.67 14.92
N ALA A 96 -6.45 12.79 15.80
CA ALA A 96 -6.09 13.15 17.17
C ALA A 96 -4.92 14.14 17.24
N ALA A 97 -3.96 14.03 16.33
CA ALA A 97 -2.84 14.97 16.19
C ALA A 97 -3.22 16.29 15.50
N GLY A 98 -4.45 16.44 15.02
CA GLY A 98 -4.93 17.64 14.35
C GLY A 98 -4.40 17.82 12.90
N HIS A 99 -3.80 16.79 12.32
CA HIS A 99 -3.29 16.84 10.94
C HIS A 99 -4.40 16.77 9.90
N ILE A 100 -5.50 16.10 10.22
CA ILE A 100 -6.69 16.01 9.36
C ILE A 100 -7.97 16.25 10.19
N SER A 101 -9.01 16.76 9.52
CA SER A 101 -10.35 16.92 10.09
C SER A 101 -11.27 15.79 9.61
N LEU A 102 -10.82 14.55 9.74
CA LEU A 102 -11.55 13.36 9.33
C LEU A 102 -11.51 12.31 10.43
N ARG A 103 -12.57 11.53 10.51
CA ARG A 103 -12.62 10.32 11.34
C ARG A 103 -13.30 9.19 10.56
N VAL A 104 -13.02 7.95 10.95
CA VAL A 104 -13.73 6.79 10.40
C VAL A 104 -15.17 6.81 10.89
N ASP A 105 -16.11 6.84 9.96
CA ASP A 105 -17.54 6.74 10.25
C ASP A 105 -18.01 5.28 10.15
N ARG A 106 -17.57 4.58 9.11
CA ARG A 106 -17.90 3.18 8.86
C ARG A 106 -16.74 2.47 8.18
N MET A 107 -16.46 1.25 8.62
CA MET A 107 -15.50 0.33 8.00
C MET A 107 -16.21 -0.95 7.57
N VAL A 108 -15.97 -1.39 6.34
CA VAL A 108 -16.29 -2.73 5.86
C VAL A 108 -14.97 -3.45 5.64
N PRO A 109 -14.61 -4.41 6.50
CA PRO A 109 -13.31 -5.07 6.42
C PRO A 109 -13.19 -5.95 5.18
N THR A 110 -11.95 -6.28 4.84
CA THR A 110 -11.65 -7.23 3.77
C THR A 110 -12.30 -8.58 4.03
N ARG A 111 -12.97 -9.14 3.04
CA ARG A 111 -13.66 -10.45 3.12
C ARG A 111 -13.39 -11.26 1.88
N ALA A 112 -13.28 -12.58 2.04
CA ALA A 112 -13.20 -13.51 0.91
C ALA A 112 -14.39 -13.32 -0.05
N PRO A 113 -14.19 -13.35 -1.38
CA PRO A 113 -12.92 -13.56 -2.11
C PRO A 113 -12.20 -12.23 -2.48
N PHE A 114 -12.60 -11.12 -1.90
CA PHE A 114 -12.09 -9.79 -2.24
C PHE A 114 -10.79 -9.48 -1.49
N ASN A 115 -10.01 -8.55 -2.03
CA ASN A 115 -8.77 -8.03 -1.43
C ASN A 115 -8.89 -6.54 -1.08
N GLU A 116 -10.10 -6.07 -0.89
CA GLU A 116 -10.42 -4.68 -0.64
C GLU A 116 -11.18 -4.53 0.67
N PHE A 117 -10.93 -3.45 1.36
CA PHE A 117 -11.80 -2.94 2.41
C PHE A 117 -12.42 -1.61 1.95
N HIS A 118 -13.56 -1.27 2.51
CA HIS A 118 -14.23 -0.01 2.20
C HIS A 118 -14.37 0.82 3.46
N VAL A 119 -14.09 2.11 3.36
CA VAL A 119 -14.17 3.03 4.48
C VAL A 119 -14.97 4.27 4.11
N ALA A 120 -15.90 4.64 4.96
CA ALA A 120 -16.54 5.94 4.92
C ALA A 120 -15.86 6.84 5.95
N LEU A 121 -15.40 8.00 5.51
CA LEU A 121 -14.83 9.02 6.37
C LEU A 121 -15.82 10.16 6.55
N ARG A 122 -15.89 10.70 7.76
CA ARG A 122 -16.74 11.84 8.10
C ARG A 122 -15.88 12.99 8.56
N LYS A 123 -16.25 14.20 8.12
CA LYS A 123 -15.77 15.44 8.71
C LYS A 123 -16.56 15.68 10.01
N PRO A 124 -15.90 15.99 11.12
CA PRO A 124 -16.57 16.34 12.39
C PRO A 124 -17.45 17.57 12.26
#